data_2ad1b9fc81d3ca9b440b2f0c2382998b
#
_entry.id   2ad1b9fc81d3ca9b440b2f0c2382998b
#
_cell.length_a   1.000
_cell.length_b   1.000
_cell.length_c   1.000
_cell.angle_alpha   90.00
_cell.angle_beta   90.00
_cell.angle_gamma   90.00
#
_symmetry.space_group_name_H-M   'P 1'
#
loop_
_entity.id
_entity.type
_entity.pdbx_description
1 polymer ?
#
loop_
_entity_poly.entity_id
_entity_poly.type
_entity_poly.pdbx_seq_one_letter_code
_entity_poly.pdbx_strand_id
1 'polypeptide(L)'
;IRAQFLLDRITEAFRGDNPPASLLFDPYFEKIIGESQDAWRRVIVRAVEAGIPTPVFSSSLAYYDGLRSKRLPTALTQSQRDFFGAHTYGRVDKPGVFHTLWAEEGKSEIEA
;
A
#
# COMPACT_ATOMS: atom_id res chain seq x y z
N ILE A 1 0.01 -28.93 6.76
CA ILE A 1 0.48 -27.75 7.50
C ILE A 1 -0.37 -27.65 8.75
N ARG A 2 0.25 -27.79 9.89
CA ARG A 2 -0.44 -27.62 11.19
C ARG A 2 -0.42 -26.13 11.56
N ALA A 3 -1.36 -25.38 11.02
CA ALA A 3 -1.51 -23.95 11.29
C ALA A 3 -2.53 -23.67 12.42
N GLN A 4 -2.79 -24.65 13.30
CA GLN A 4 -3.83 -24.56 14.33
C GLN A 4 -3.68 -23.29 15.18
N PHE A 5 -2.47 -22.98 15.62
CA PHE A 5 -2.21 -21.79 16.42
C PHE A 5 -2.61 -20.49 15.66
N LEU A 6 -2.27 -20.38 14.38
CA LEU A 6 -2.61 -19.21 13.56
C LEU A 6 -4.11 -19.15 13.26
N LEU A 7 -4.72 -20.30 12.93
CA LEU A 7 -6.15 -20.38 12.59
C LEU A 7 -7.03 -20.04 13.78
N ASP A 8 -6.67 -20.46 14.98
CA ASP A 8 -7.39 -20.11 16.21
C ASP A 8 -7.36 -18.59 16.44
N ARG A 9 -6.22 -17.94 16.26
CA ARG A 9 -6.09 -16.47 16.38
C ARG A 9 -6.88 -15.71 15.32
N ILE A 10 -6.88 -16.20 14.08
CA ILE A 10 -7.72 -15.62 13.01
C ILE A 10 -9.20 -15.76 13.37
N THR A 11 -9.60 -16.93 13.86
CA THR A 11 -10.98 -17.18 14.27
C THR A 11 -11.40 -16.27 15.42
N GLU A 12 -10.54 -16.07 16.41
CA GLU A 12 -10.78 -15.15 17.53
C GLU A 12 -10.97 -13.71 17.04
N ALA A 13 -10.13 -13.24 16.12
CA ALA A 13 -10.20 -11.88 15.57
C ALA A 13 -11.55 -11.57 14.91
N PHE A 14 -12.23 -12.57 14.34
CA PHE A 14 -13.49 -12.38 13.59
C PHE A 14 -14.75 -12.88 14.31
N ARG A 15 -14.63 -13.40 15.54
CA ARG A 15 -15.80 -13.89 16.31
C ARG A 15 -16.60 -12.82 17.03
N GLY A 16 -16.06 -11.61 17.20
CA GLY A 16 -16.74 -10.53 17.93
C GLY A 16 -17.81 -9.82 17.09
N ASP A 17 -18.62 -9.01 17.74
CA ASP A 17 -19.67 -8.22 17.09
C ASP A 17 -19.11 -7.10 16.17
N ASN A 18 -17.83 -6.83 16.26
CA ASN A 18 -17.16 -5.78 15.48
C ASN A 18 -15.84 -6.29 14.88
N PRO A 19 -15.90 -7.19 13.89
CA PRO A 19 -14.71 -7.76 13.30
C PRO A 19 -13.86 -6.67 12.59
N PRO A 20 -12.52 -6.80 12.58
CA PRO A 20 -11.65 -5.85 11.92
C PRO A 20 -11.84 -5.87 10.40
N ALA A 21 -11.74 -4.72 9.74
CA ALA A 21 -11.80 -4.61 8.27
C ALA A 21 -10.63 -5.36 7.57
N SER A 22 -9.54 -5.56 8.27
CA SER A 22 -8.40 -6.39 7.87
C SER A 22 -7.81 -7.05 9.10
N LEU A 23 -7.33 -8.29 8.95
CA LEU A 23 -6.62 -9.01 10.02
C LEU A 23 -5.42 -8.21 10.56
N LEU A 24 -4.80 -7.37 9.73
CA LEU A 24 -3.68 -6.51 10.13
C LEU A 24 -4.07 -5.40 11.11
N PHE A 25 -5.36 -5.14 11.31
CA PHE A 25 -5.89 -4.20 12.30
C PHE A 25 -6.37 -4.89 13.59
N ASP A 26 -6.28 -6.21 13.66
CA ASP A 26 -6.50 -6.92 14.91
C ASP A 26 -5.33 -6.67 15.86
N PRO A 27 -5.56 -6.34 17.14
CA PRO A 27 -4.49 -5.96 18.08
C PRO A 27 -3.38 -7.00 18.25
N TYR A 28 -3.70 -8.29 18.15
CA TYR A 28 -2.71 -9.36 18.25
C TYR A 28 -1.79 -9.38 17.03
N PHE A 29 -2.36 -9.29 15.83
CA PHE A 29 -1.59 -9.31 14.57
C PHE A 29 -0.83 -8.00 14.37
N GLU A 30 -1.43 -6.86 14.71
CA GLU A 30 -0.77 -5.55 14.66
C GLU A 30 0.52 -5.55 15.51
N LYS A 31 0.42 -6.07 16.74
CA LYS A 31 1.57 -6.17 17.64
C LYS A 31 2.68 -7.05 17.05
N ILE A 32 2.35 -8.27 16.61
CA ILE A 32 3.35 -9.22 16.10
C ILE A 32 4.04 -8.68 14.86
N ILE A 33 3.28 -8.09 13.92
CA ILE A 33 3.86 -7.53 12.71
C ILE A 33 4.70 -6.29 13.04
N GLY A 34 4.23 -5.45 13.95
CA GLY A 34 4.97 -4.29 14.43
C GLY A 34 6.33 -4.67 15.00
N GLU A 35 6.39 -5.71 15.82
CA GLU A 35 7.63 -6.24 16.40
C GLU A 35 8.55 -6.92 15.37
N SER A 36 7.98 -7.49 14.30
CA SER A 36 8.70 -8.28 13.31
C SER A 36 9.14 -7.49 12.06
N GLN A 37 8.53 -6.33 11.78
CA GLN A 37 8.71 -5.62 10.52
C GLN A 37 10.16 -5.24 10.22
N ASP A 38 10.95 -4.88 11.24
CA ASP A 38 12.35 -4.49 11.05
C ASP A 38 13.22 -5.68 10.61
N ALA A 39 12.96 -6.84 11.16
CA ALA A 39 13.63 -8.08 10.73
C ALA A 39 13.21 -8.45 9.30
N TRP A 40 11.94 -8.32 8.99
CA TRP A 40 11.39 -8.55 7.64
C TRP A 40 12.04 -7.64 6.60
N ARG A 41 12.16 -6.34 6.88
CA ARG A 41 12.84 -5.37 6.00
C ARG A 41 14.30 -5.74 5.79
N ARG A 42 15.04 -6.09 6.85
CA ARG A 42 16.45 -6.51 6.74
C ARG A 42 16.62 -7.74 5.84
N VAL A 43 15.73 -8.72 5.94
CA VAL A 43 15.78 -9.91 5.08
C VAL A 43 15.59 -9.54 3.61
N ILE A 44 14.62 -8.67 3.29
CA ILE A 44 14.39 -8.23 1.91
C ILE A 44 15.59 -7.45 1.38
N VAL A 45 16.15 -6.53 2.16
CA VAL A 45 17.35 -5.77 1.76
C VAL A 45 18.50 -6.71 1.44
N ARG A 46 18.78 -7.69 2.31
CA ARG A 46 19.84 -8.67 2.07
C ARG A 46 19.58 -9.55 0.86
N ALA A 47 18.33 -9.92 0.61
CA ALA A 47 17.97 -10.70 -0.57
C ALA A 47 18.21 -9.89 -1.84
N VAL A 48 17.83 -8.61 -1.88
CA VAL A 48 18.06 -7.72 -3.00
C VAL A 48 19.56 -7.53 -3.26
N GLU A 49 20.35 -7.25 -2.22
CA GLU A 49 21.82 -7.11 -2.31
C GLU A 49 22.49 -8.38 -2.84
N ALA A 50 21.97 -9.55 -2.49
CA ALA A 50 22.49 -10.85 -2.92
C ALA A 50 21.93 -11.34 -4.27
N GLY A 51 21.04 -10.60 -4.92
CA GLY A 51 20.37 -11.02 -6.16
C GLY A 51 19.41 -12.20 -5.97
N ILE A 52 18.90 -12.42 -4.76
CA ILE A 52 17.96 -13.50 -4.44
C ILE A 52 16.52 -12.99 -4.59
N PRO A 53 15.71 -13.57 -5.50
CA PRO A 53 14.35 -13.14 -5.70
C PRO A 53 13.45 -13.56 -4.53
N THR A 54 12.73 -12.61 -3.94
CA THR A 54 11.74 -12.83 -2.88
C THR A 54 10.41 -12.16 -3.20
N PRO A 55 9.75 -12.51 -4.32
CA PRO A 55 8.61 -11.75 -4.83
C PRO A 55 7.44 -11.70 -3.85
N VAL A 56 7.04 -12.82 -3.28
CA VAL A 56 5.93 -12.85 -2.32
C VAL A 56 6.28 -12.08 -1.04
N PHE A 57 7.47 -12.28 -0.52
CA PHE A 57 7.93 -11.63 0.72
C PHE A 57 8.02 -10.11 0.57
N SER A 58 8.53 -9.65 -0.56
CA SER A 58 8.66 -8.23 -0.90
C SER A 58 7.29 -7.58 -1.18
N SER A 59 6.41 -8.25 -1.93
CA SER A 59 5.08 -7.72 -2.22
C SER A 59 4.19 -7.67 -0.98
N SER A 60 4.32 -8.62 -0.07
CA SER A 60 3.61 -8.60 1.21
C SER A 60 4.05 -7.41 2.09
N LEU A 61 5.35 -7.07 2.10
CA LEU A 61 5.82 -5.88 2.79
C LEU A 61 5.29 -4.60 2.14
N ALA A 62 5.28 -4.54 0.81
CA ALA A 62 4.71 -3.40 0.09
C ALA A 62 3.21 -3.23 0.36
N TYR A 63 2.46 -4.34 0.45
CA TYR A 63 1.06 -4.32 0.85
C TYR A 63 0.87 -3.78 2.28
N TYR A 64 1.66 -4.29 3.24
CA TYR A 64 1.64 -3.83 4.63
C TYR A 64 1.94 -2.33 4.73
N ASP A 65 2.96 -1.85 4.04
CA ASP A 65 3.31 -0.44 4.02
C ASP A 65 2.23 0.41 3.34
N GLY A 66 1.63 -0.09 2.26
CA GLY A 66 0.52 0.56 1.57
C GLY A 66 -0.71 0.71 2.45
N LEU A 67 -1.09 -0.37 3.15
CA LEU A 67 -2.29 -0.41 3.99
C LEU A 67 -2.26 0.61 5.13
N ARG A 68 -1.10 0.84 5.73
CA ARG A 68 -0.91 1.78 6.85
C ARG A 68 -0.52 3.19 6.43
N SER A 69 -0.35 3.43 5.13
CA SER A 69 0.05 4.74 4.62
C SER A 69 -1.17 5.59 4.31
N LYS A 70 -1.26 6.75 4.95
CA LYS A 70 -2.31 7.74 4.68
C LYS A 70 -2.28 8.24 3.23
N ARG A 71 -1.11 8.29 2.61
CA ARG A 71 -0.91 8.73 1.23
C ARG A 71 0.11 7.83 0.55
N LEU A 72 -0.32 7.21 -0.54
CA LEU A 72 0.53 6.35 -1.36
C LEU A 72 1.30 7.17 -2.41
N PRO A 73 2.46 6.69 -2.89
CA PRO A 73 3.25 7.34 -3.95
C PRO A 73 2.62 7.10 -5.34
N THR A 74 1.30 7.19 -5.45
CA THR A 74 0.53 6.92 -6.68
C THR A 74 0.37 8.14 -7.57
N ALA A 75 0.80 9.32 -7.11
CA ALA A 75 0.73 10.56 -7.89
C ALA A 75 1.45 10.44 -9.24
N LEU A 76 2.61 9.79 -9.28
CA LEU A 76 3.34 9.55 -10.53
C LEU A 76 2.54 8.68 -11.50
N THR A 77 1.92 7.60 -11.01
CA THR A 77 1.08 6.72 -11.82
C THR A 77 -0.14 7.47 -12.35
N GLN A 78 -0.78 8.30 -11.54
CA GLN A 78 -1.93 9.10 -11.96
C GLN A 78 -1.52 10.18 -12.97
N SER A 79 -0.36 10.83 -12.78
CA SER A 79 0.20 11.78 -13.74
C SER A 79 0.50 11.11 -15.08
N GLN A 80 1.03 9.89 -15.06
CA GLN A 80 1.28 9.11 -16.27
C GLN A 80 -0.04 8.78 -17.01
N ARG A 81 -1.08 8.40 -16.30
CA ARG A 81 -2.41 8.14 -16.88
C ARG A 81 -3.01 9.41 -17.48
N ASP A 82 -2.84 10.54 -16.82
CA ASP A 82 -3.30 11.84 -17.31
C ASP A 82 -2.51 12.27 -18.56
N PHE A 83 -1.21 12.05 -18.57
CA PHE A 83 -0.34 12.30 -19.72
C PHE A 83 -0.74 11.47 -20.96
N PHE A 84 -1.00 10.18 -20.80
CA PHE A 84 -1.31 9.30 -21.93
C PHE A 84 -2.72 9.43 -22.48
N GLY A 85 -3.69 9.76 -21.65
CA GLY A 85 -5.09 9.67 -22.03
C GLY A 85 -6.02 10.66 -21.36
N ALA A 86 -5.50 11.75 -20.80
CA ALA A 86 -6.30 12.75 -20.09
C ALA A 86 -7.22 12.12 -19.02
N HIS A 87 -6.73 11.13 -18.29
CA HIS A 87 -7.52 10.43 -17.26
C HIS A 87 -7.77 11.25 -16.01
N THR A 88 -7.36 12.50 -16.02
CA THR A 88 -7.59 13.46 -14.96
C THR A 88 -7.07 13.04 -13.58
N TYR A 89 -7.11 13.93 -12.61
CA TYR A 89 -6.73 13.66 -11.24
C TYR A 89 -7.45 14.60 -10.26
N GLY A 90 -7.66 14.11 -9.03
CA GLY A 90 -8.08 14.94 -7.92
C GLY A 90 -6.86 15.54 -7.20
N ARG A 91 -6.95 16.79 -6.79
CA ARG A 91 -5.92 17.45 -5.96
C ARG A 91 -6.21 17.24 -4.48
N VAL A 92 -5.17 17.34 -3.65
CA VAL A 92 -5.30 17.24 -2.18
C VAL A 92 -5.54 18.59 -1.52
N ASP A 93 -5.27 19.68 -2.23
CA ASP A 93 -5.30 21.07 -1.75
C ASP A 93 -6.55 21.84 -2.18
N LYS A 94 -7.28 21.33 -3.18
CA LYS A 94 -8.55 21.91 -3.62
C LYS A 94 -9.50 20.85 -4.17
N PRO A 95 -10.82 21.02 -4.05
CA PRO A 95 -11.79 20.14 -4.69
C PRO A 95 -11.75 20.30 -6.21
N GLY A 96 -12.32 19.32 -6.92
CA GLY A 96 -12.43 19.33 -8.38
C GLY A 96 -11.61 18.20 -9.04
N VAL A 97 -11.76 18.10 -10.34
CA VAL A 97 -11.08 17.14 -11.20
C VAL A 97 -10.28 17.94 -12.23
N PHE A 98 -9.03 17.56 -12.42
CA PHE A 98 -8.07 18.36 -13.18
C PHE A 98 -7.37 17.53 -14.25
N HIS A 99 -6.95 18.23 -15.31
CA HIS A 99 -6.07 17.71 -16.35
C HIS A 99 -4.91 18.69 -16.57
N THR A 100 -3.71 18.17 -16.76
CA THR A 100 -2.54 18.96 -17.12
C THR A 100 -2.36 19.00 -18.64
N LEU A 101 -2.22 20.17 -19.21
CA LEU A 101 -1.96 20.35 -20.64
C LEU A 101 -0.47 20.04 -20.92
N TRP A 102 -0.13 18.75 -20.95
CA TRP A 102 1.24 18.24 -20.97
C TRP A 102 2.05 18.67 -22.19
N ALA A 103 1.39 18.93 -23.32
CA ALA A 103 2.02 19.35 -24.57
C ALA A 103 2.32 20.85 -24.64
N GLU A 104 1.74 21.65 -23.73
CA GLU A 104 1.93 23.09 -23.72
C GLU A 104 3.17 23.51 -22.93
N GLU A 105 3.78 24.60 -23.35
CA GLU A 105 4.83 25.24 -22.56
C GLU A 105 4.24 25.76 -21.25
N GLY A 106 4.90 25.41 -20.12
CA GLY A 106 4.41 25.72 -18.79
C GLY A 106 3.43 24.70 -18.19
N LYS A 107 2.93 23.74 -18.97
CA LYS A 107 2.08 22.64 -18.50
C LYS A 107 0.96 23.11 -17.57
N SER A 108 0.13 24.03 -18.07
CA SER A 108 -1.00 24.58 -17.33
C SER A 108 -2.00 23.50 -16.93
N GLU A 109 -2.69 23.72 -15.83
CA GLU A 109 -3.75 22.86 -15.32
C GLU A 109 -5.10 23.48 -15.64
N ILE A 110 -6.02 22.65 -16.13
CA ILE A 110 -7.42 23.02 -16.35
C ILE A 110 -8.33 22.15 -15.48
N GLU A 111 -9.47 22.68 -15.11
CA GLU A 111 -10.56 21.90 -14.49
C GLU A 111 -11.32 21.17 -15.59
N ALA A 112 -11.54 19.86 -15.39
CA ALA A 112 -12.12 18.96 -16.39
C ALA A 112 -13.59 18.65 -16.07
#